data_0350f84b11292fe3eec5c7a242255b8e
#
_entry.id   0350f84b11292fe3eec5c7a242255b8e
#
_cell.length_a   1.000
_cell.length_b   1.000
_cell.length_c   1.000
_cell.angle_alpha   90.00
_cell.angle_beta   90.00
_cell.angle_gamma   90.00
#
_symmetry.space_group_name_H-M   'P 1'
#
loop_
_entity.id
_entity.type
_entity.pdbx_description
1 polymer ?
#
loop_
_entity_poly.entity_id
_entity_poly.type
_entity_poly.pdbx_seq_one_letter_code
_entity_poly.pdbx_strand_id
1 'polypeptide(L)'
;DYTDAVARLRELGGDLEWGSDLGAPDEVALTEGLDRPLFVFNYPREAKAFYMKENPADPRTFLCNDCLAPEGYGEIIGGSQREDDLERLRAGIRSQGLPEEVYGWYLDLRRYGSFPHSGFGLGVERTVAWITGRPHVRELIPFPRLMNRLRP
;
A
#
# COMPACT_ATOMS: atom_id res chain seq x y z
N ASP A 1 12.37 3.69 6.14
CA ASP A 1 11.40 4.76 5.95
C ASP A 1 11.26 5.09 4.46
N TYR A 2 10.09 5.65 4.05
CA TYR A 2 9.86 6.06 2.65
C TYR A 2 10.88 7.11 2.17
N THR A 3 11.24 8.05 3.04
CA THR A 3 12.24 9.07 2.69
C THR A 3 13.60 8.44 2.39
N ASP A 4 13.99 7.42 3.15
CA ASP A 4 15.23 6.67 2.90
C ASP A 4 15.14 5.86 1.60
N ALA A 5 13.96 5.29 1.32
CA ALA A 5 13.73 4.56 0.07
C ALA A 5 13.88 5.48 -1.15
N VAL A 6 13.31 6.70 -1.10
CA VAL A 6 13.49 7.71 -2.17
C VAL A 6 14.97 8.10 -2.33
N ALA A 7 15.68 8.31 -1.23
CA ALA A 7 17.11 8.61 -1.27
C ALA A 7 17.91 7.46 -1.93
N ARG A 8 17.58 6.23 -1.55
CA ARG A 8 18.20 5.03 -2.13
C ARG A 8 17.90 4.87 -3.62
N LEU A 9 16.67 5.12 -4.04
CA LEU A 9 16.31 5.08 -5.47
C LEU A 9 17.12 6.09 -6.29
N ARG A 10 17.31 7.30 -5.77
CA ARG A 10 18.16 8.31 -6.44
C ARG A 10 19.61 7.88 -6.58
N GLU A 11 20.18 7.23 -5.58
CA GLU A 11 21.53 6.63 -5.67
C GLU A 11 21.61 5.55 -6.76
N LEU A 12 20.51 4.83 -7.00
CA LEU A 12 20.38 3.82 -8.04
C LEU A 12 20.07 4.42 -9.44
N GLY A 13 19.96 5.75 -9.53
CA GLY A 13 19.68 6.45 -10.80
C GLY A 13 18.18 6.66 -11.10
N GLY A 14 17.30 6.40 -10.14
CA GLY A 14 15.88 6.72 -10.25
C GLY A 14 15.60 8.21 -10.07
N ASP A 15 14.46 8.66 -10.55
CA ASP A 15 14.03 10.07 -10.52
C ASP A 15 12.74 10.31 -9.70
N LEU A 16 12.39 9.35 -8.83
CA LEU A 16 11.18 9.46 -8.01
C LEU A 16 11.21 10.74 -7.15
N GLU A 17 10.18 11.57 -7.29
CA GLU A 17 9.97 12.73 -6.43
C GLU A 17 9.33 12.34 -5.11
N TRP A 18 9.79 12.96 -4.01
CA TRP A 18 9.18 12.77 -2.70
C TRP A 18 7.71 13.23 -2.73
N GLY A 19 6.79 12.38 -2.31
CA GLY A 19 5.35 12.63 -2.40
C GLY A 19 4.63 11.69 -3.38
N SER A 20 5.36 11.05 -4.27
CA SER A 20 4.83 10.07 -5.22
C SER A 20 4.70 8.67 -4.61
N ASP A 21 3.84 7.82 -5.15
CA ASP A 21 3.83 6.40 -4.77
C ASP A 21 4.98 5.65 -5.45
N LEU A 22 5.44 4.56 -4.84
CA LEU A 22 6.41 3.68 -5.49
C LEU A 22 5.74 2.94 -6.65
N GLY A 23 6.35 3.01 -7.82
CA GLY A 23 5.97 2.17 -8.95
C GLY A 23 6.63 0.80 -8.91
N ALA A 24 6.11 -0.15 -9.69
CA ALA A 24 6.71 -1.48 -9.76
C ALA A 24 8.23 -1.49 -10.09
N PRO A 25 8.76 -0.62 -10.97
CA PRO A 25 10.21 -0.52 -11.18
C PRO A 25 10.98 -0.09 -9.94
N ASP A 26 10.42 0.83 -9.13
CA ASP A 26 11.04 1.32 -7.90
C ASP A 26 11.09 0.22 -6.83
N GLU A 27 9.99 -0.53 -6.68
CA GLU A 27 9.91 -1.67 -5.77
C GLU A 27 10.96 -2.75 -6.11
N VAL A 28 11.12 -3.05 -7.39
CA VAL A 28 12.13 -3.99 -7.89
C VAL A 28 13.53 -3.47 -7.59
N ALA A 29 13.82 -2.19 -7.91
CA ALA A 29 15.13 -1.60 -7.67
C ALA A 29 15.51 -1.57 -6.18
N LEU A 30 14.54 -1.29 -5.29
CA LEU A 30 14.75 -1.30 -3.85
C LEU A 30 15.04 -2.69 -3.28
N THR A 31 14.52 -3.73 -3.92
CA THR A 31 14.62 -5.13 -3.43
C THR A 31 15.68 -5.94 -4.18
N GLU A 32 16.34 -5.37 -5.17
CA GLU A 32 17.37 -6.05 -5.94
C GLU A 32 18.54 -6.50 -5.04
N GLY A 33 18.90 -7.76 -5.15
CA GLY A 33 19.98 -8.38 -4.37
C GLY A 33 19.64 -8.67 -2.90
N LEU A 34 18.42 -8.43 -2.46
CA LEU A 34 17.98 -8.82 -1.13
C LEU A 34 17.59 -10.30 -1.08
N ASP A 35 17.85 -10.95 0.05
CA ASP A 35 17.49 -12.34 0.35
C ASP A 35 16.18 -12.47 1.17
N ARG A 36 15.55 -11.34 1.46
CA ARG A 36 14.33 -11.26 2.30
C ARG A 36 13.47 -10.06 1.91
N PRO A 37 12.18 -10.07 2.26
CA PRO A 37 11.30 -8.93 2.04
C PRO A 37 11.77 -7.65 2.73
N LEU A 38 11.51 -6.53 2.09
CA LEU A 38 11.77 -5.18 2.58
C LEU A 38 10.45 -4.53 3.02
N PHE A 39 10.42 -3.99 4.24
CA PHE A 39 9.33 -3.11 4.65
C PHE A 39 9.69 -1.65 4.41
N VAL A 40 8.80 -0.92 3.74
CA VAL A 40 8.87 0.54 3.58
C VAL A 40 7.73 1.15 4.38
N PHE A 41 8.04 2.12 5.25
CA PHE A 41 7.09 2.73 6.18
C PHE A 41 6.88 4.21 5.89
N ASN A 42 5.77 4.77 6.41
CA ASN A 42 5.51 6.20 6.48
C ASN A 42 5.49 6.88 5.10
N TYR A 43 4.65 6.36 4.21
CA TYR A 43 4.42 6.97 2.90
C TYR A 43 3.75 8.33 3.00
N PRO A 44 3.95 9.20 1.99
CA PRO A 44 3.26 10.48 1.89
C PRO A 44 1.75 10.31 1.84
N ARG A 45 1.03 11.27 2.43
CA ARG A 45 -0.44 11.24 2.49
C ARG A 45 -1.09 11.28 1.11
N GLU A 46 -0.49 12.01 0.19
CA GLU A 46 -0.97 12.17 -1.18
C GLU A 46 -0.93 10.86 -1.98
N ALA A 47 0.00 9.97 -1.62
CA ALA A 47 0.20 8.68 -2.28
C ALA A 47 -0.69 7.54 -1.74
N LYS A 48 -1.35 7.75 -0.59
CA LYS A 48 -2.07 6.68 0.12
C LYS A 48 -3.54 7.02 0.40
N ALA A 49 -4.29 6.03 0.87
CA ALA A 49 -5.73 6.13 1.02
C ALA A 49 -6.15 6.94 2.27
N PHE A 50 -7.28 7.65 2.17
CA PHE A 50 -7.85 8.56 3.18
C PHE A 50 -8.06 7.97 4.56
N TYR A 51 -8.21 6.67 4.67
CA TYR A 51 -8.52 5.98 5.92
C TYR A 51 -7.30 5.67 6.79
N MET A 52 -6.12 5.99 6.33
CA MET A 52 -4.88 5.77 7.07
C MET A 52 -4.66 6.87 8.11
N LYS A 53 -4.11 6.50 9.26
CA LYS A 53 -3.85 7.44 10.35
C LYS A 53 -2.66 8.32 10.03
N GLU A 54 -2.84 9.63 10.23
CA GLU A 54 -1.76 10.60 10.14
C GLU A 54 -0.64 10.25 11.13
N ASN A 55 0.61 10.33 10.67
CA ASN A 55 1.77 10.11 11.50
C ASN A 55 2.01 11.34 12.41
N PRO A 56 1.90 11.19 13.75
CA PRO A 56 2.07 12.34 14.66
C PRO A 56 3.52 12.88 14.68
N ALA A 57 4.50 12.10 14.25
CA ALA A 57 5.89 12.54 14.17
C ALA A 57 6.20 13.31 12.88
N ASP A 58 5.49 13.04 11.80
CA ASP A 58 5.57 13.79 10.53
C ASP A 58 4.19 13.83 9.86
N PRO A 59 3.42 14.92 10.04
CA PRO A 59 2.06 15.06 9.52
C PRO A 59 1.93 14.99 7.99
N ARG A 60 3.03 15.00 7.24
CA ARG A 60 3.05 14.79 5.79
C ARG A 60 2.88 13.33 5.41
N THR A 61 2.98 12.40 6.37
CA THR A 61 2.97 10.97 6.15
C THR A 61 1.85 10.27 6.92
N PHE A 62 1.57 9.02 6.54
CA PHE A 62 0.68 8.13 7.27
C PHE A 62 1.45 7.05 8.03
N LEU A 63 0.87 6.53 9.12
CA LEU A 63 1.33 5.32 9.81
C LEU A 63 0.95 4.09 8.96
N CYS A 64 1.72 3.85 7.92
CA CYS A 64 1.49 2.77 6.96
C CYS A 64 2.78 2.06 6.60
N ASN A 65 2.65 0.92 5.97
CA ASN A 65 3.78 0.17 5.45
C ASN A 65 3.37 -0.69 4.26
N ASP A 66 4.31 -0.88 3.36
CA ASP A 66 4.25 -1.91 2.33
C ASP A 66 5.37 -2.92 2.56
N CYS A 67 5.10 -4.20 2.28
CA CYS A 67 6.07 -5.28 2.31
C CYS A 67 6.38 -5.68 0.88
N LEU A 68 7.60 -5.45 0.45
CA LEU A 68 8.09 -5.72 -0.90
C LEU A 68 8.85 -7.04 -0.90
N ALA A 69 8.40 -8.00 -1.70
CA ALA A 69 9.12 -9.25 -1.91
C ALA A 69 10.29 -9.04 -2.89
N PRO A 70 11.44 -9.68 -2.65
CA PRO A 70 12.58 -9.62 -3.58
C PRO A 70 12.32 -10.35 -4.90
N GLU A 71 13.33 -10.41 -5.75
CA GLU A 71 13.31 -11.14 -7.02
C GLU A 71 12.26 -10.61 -8.03
N GLY A 72 11.89 -9.33 -7.92
CA GLY A 72 10.98 -8.68 -8.87
C GLY A 72 9.49 -8.88 -8.60
N TYR A 73 9.10 -9.48 -7.47
CA TYR A 73 7.69 -9.71 -7.14
C TYR A 73 6.97 -8.46 -6.59
N GLY A 74 7.71 -7.47 -6.07
CA GLY A 74 7.18 -6.21 -5.62
C GLY A 74 6.28 -6.32 -4.37
N GLU A 75 5.33 -5.41 -4.21
CA GLU A 75 4.45 -5.37 -3.04
C GLU A 75 3.58 -6.63 -2.92
N ILE A 76 3.71 -7.31 -1.77
CA ILE A 76 2.89 -8.47 -1.38
C ILE A 76 1.94 -8.15 -0.24
N ILE A 77 2.23 -7.15 0.59
CA ILE A 77 1.38 -6.68 1.68
C ILE A 77 1.40 -5.16 1.71
N GLY A 78 0.20 -4.56 1.80
CA GLY A 78 0.03 -3.16 2.16
C GLY A 78 -0.79 -3.04 3.44
N GLY A 79 -0.34 -2.23 4.39
CA GLY A 79 -0.97 -2.10 5.69
C GLY A 79 -0.91 -0.70 6.29
N SER A 80 -1.78 -0.42 7.26
CA SER A 80 -1.74 0.84 7.99
C SER A 80 -2.44 0.75 9.34
N GLN A 81 -2.09 1.65 10.24
CA GLN A 81 -3.00 2.04 11.30
C GLN A 81 -4.18 2.79 10.69
N ARG A 82 -5.39 2.55 11.18
CA ARG A 82 -6.59 3.20 10.67
C ARG A 82 -6.86 4.50 11.44
N GLU A 83 -7.38 5.51 10.73
CA GLU A 83 -7.83 6.73 11.39
C GLU A 83 -9.05 6.41 12.27
N ASP A 84 -8.93 6.68 13.55
CA ASP A 84 -9.94 6.43 14.59
C ASP A 84 -10.71 7.69 15.02
N ASP A 85 -10.27 8.87 14.59
CA ASP A 85 -10.99 10.12 14.76
C ASP A 85 -12.00 10.34 13.62
N LEU A 86 -13.27 10.55 13.97
CA LEU A 86 -14.36 10.72 13.01
C LEU A 86 -14.18 11.95 12.11
N GLU A 87 -13.79 13.09 12.67
CA GLU A 87 -13.67 14.33 11.90
C GLU A 87 -12.45 14.33 10.99
N ARG A 88 -11.34 13.74 11.44
CA ARG A 88 -10.17 13.52 10.59
C ARG A 88 -10.47 12.59 9.43
N LEU A 89 -11.21 11.51 9.69
CA LEU A 89 -11.63 10.57 8.63
C LEU A 89 -12.53 11.26 7.60
N ARG A 90 -13.49 12.08 8.02
CA ARG A 90 -14.30 12.92 7.13
C ARG A 90 -13.47 13.90 6.31
N ALA A 91 -12.52 14.56 6.95
CA ALA A 91 -11.60 15.47 6.26
C ALA A 91 -10.79 14.72 5.19
N GLY A 92 -10.34 13.50 5.47
CA GLY A 92 -9.66 12.63 4.51
C GLY A 92 -10.55 12.28 3.30
N ILE A 93 -11.80 11.87 3.53
CA ILE A 93 -12.77 11.60 2.45
C ILE A 93 -12.94 12.81 1.55
N ARG A 94 -13.15 14.00 2.15
CA ARG A 94 -13.34 15.25 1.39
C ARG A 94 -12.09 15.67 0.61
N SER A 95 -10.91 15.51 1.21
CA SER A 95 -9.64 15.88 0.55
C SER A 95 -9.36 15.07 -0.71
N GLN A 96 -9.88 13.84 -0.77
CA GLN A 96 -9.79 12.98 -1.96
C GLN A 96 -10.98 13.11 -2.90
N GLY A 97 -11.90 14.09 -2.66
CA GLY A 97 -13.07 14.33 -3.50
C GLY A 97 -14.09 13.19 -3.51
N LEU A 98 -14.11 12.37 -2.47
CA LEU A 98 -14.99 11.21 -2.38
C LEU A 98 -16.35 11.59 -1.77
N PRO A 99 -17.47 10.99 -2.24
CA PRO A 99 -18.80 11.28 -1.70
C PRO A 99 -18.97 10.64 -0.30
N GLU A 100 -19.15 11.47 0.72
CA GLU A 100 -19.22 11.03 2.14
C GLU A 100 -20.36 10.03 2.39
N GLU A 101 -21.48 10.17 1.68
CA GLU A 101 -22.65 9.29 1.83
C GLU A 101 -22.36 7.82 1.51
N VAL A 102 -21.45 7.55 0.60
CA VAL A 102 -21.02 6.18 0.24
C VAL A 102 -20.26 5.52 1.40
N TYR A 103 -19.62 6.33 2.23
CA TYR A 103 -18.81 5.88 3.36
C TYR A 103 -19.53 5.97 4.70
N GLY A 104 -20.85 6.25 4.71
CA GLY A 104 -21.64 6.39 5.93
C GLY A 104 -21.46 5.21 6.91
N TRP A 105 -21.55 3.98 6.42
CA TRP A 105 -21.31 2.77 7.20
C TRP A 105 -19.89 2.69 7.81
N TYR A 106 -18.89 3.22 7.12
CA TYR A 106 -17.51 3.23 7.58
C TYR A 106 -17.27 4.32 8.64
N LEU A 107 -17.93 5.48 8.50
CA LEU A 107 -17.95 6.54 9.49
C LEU A 107 -18.65 6.11 10.78
N ASP A 108 -19.70 5.29 10.69
CA ASP A 108 -20.43 4.74 11.83
C ASP A 108 -19.54 3.91 12.75
N LEU A 109 -18.52 3.24 12.22
CA LEU A 109 -17.50 2.54 13.01
C LEU A 109 -16.68 3.48 13.92
N ARG A 110 -16.72 4.79 13.70
CA ARG A 110 -16.09 5.79 14.57
C ARG A 110 -17.14 6.52 15.42
N ARG A 111 -18.33 6.76 14.85
CA ARG A 111 -19.44 7.44 15.53
C ARG A 111 -19.95 6.69 16.76
N TYR A 112 -20.04 5.37 16.66
CA TYR A 112 -20.58 4.52 17.73
C TYR A 112 -19.50 3.92 18.65
N GLY A 113 -18.28 4.38 18.53
CA GLY A 113 -17.14 3.98 19.34
C GLY A 113 -16.04 3.36 18.49
N SER A 114 -14.81 3.74 18.79
CA SER A 114 -13.61 3.24 18.11
C SER A 114 -12.47 3.04 19.10
N PHE A 115 -11.47 2.34 18.68
CA PHE A 115 -10.19 2.15 19.38
C PHE A 115 -9.06 2.11 18.36
N PRO A 116 -7.82 2.38 18.75
CA PRO A 116 -6.68 2.26 17.84
C PRO A 116 -6.60 0.83 17.27
N HIS A 117 -6.62 0.73 15.95
CA HIS A 117 -6.55 -0.55 15.24
C HIS A 117 -5.78 -0.39 13.92
N SER A 118 -5.26 -1.51 13.44
CA SER A 118 -4.57 -1.59 12.15
C SER A 118 -5.19 -2.68 11.30
N GLY A 119 -4.86 -2.65 10.01
CA GLY A 119 -5.24 -3.68 9.07
C GLY A 119 -4.26 -3.74 7.92
N PHE A 120 -4.22 -4.87 7.26
CA PHE A 120 -3.40 -5.09 6.07
C PHE A 120 -4.14 -5.93 5.04
N GLY A 121 -3.77 -5.75 3.78
CA GLY A 121 -4.13 -6.64 2.69
C GLY A 121 -2.92 -7.46 2.27
N LEU A 122 -3.11 -8.76 2.06
CA LEU A 122 -2.08 -9.64 1.51
C LEU A 122 -2.50 -10.09 0.12
N GLY A 123 -1.66 -9.83 -0.88
CA GLY A 123 -1.81 -10.34 -2.23
C GLY A 123 -1.48 -11.82 -2.28
N VAL A 124 -2.50 -12.69 -2.15
CA VAL A 124 -2.31 -14.16 -2.10
C VAL A 124 -1.57 -14.63 -3.34
N GLU A 125 -1.99 -14.20 -4.53
CA GLU A 125 -1.39 -14.60 -5.80
C GLU A 125 0.06 -14.13 -5.91
N ARG A 126 0.37 -12.90 -5.50
CA ARG A 126 1.74 -12.40 -5.50
C ARG A 126 2.64 -13.15 -4.51
N THR A 127 2.12 -13.43 -3.32
CA THR A 127 2.83 -14.21 -2.31
C THR A 127 3.12 -15.64 -2.79
N VAL A 128 2.12 -16.30 -3.42
CA VAL A 128 2.31 -17.64 -3.99
C VAL A 128 3.26 -17.59 -5.18
N ALA A 129 3.21 -16.53 -6.02
CA ALA A 129 4.16 -16.32 -7.10
C ALA A 129 5.60 -16.33 -6.59
N TRP A 130 5.87 -15.52 -5.57
CA TRP A 130 7.18 -15.43 -4.93
C TRP A 130 7.63 -16.77 -4.34
N ILE A 131 6.78 -17.45 -3.54
CA ILE A 131 7.11 -18.74 -2.92
C ILE A 131 7.40 -19.83 -3.96
N THR A 132 6.70 -19.82 -5.10
CA THR A 132 6.80 -20.86 -6.14
C THR A 132 7.72 -20.48 -7.28
N GLY A 133 8.28 -19.27 -7.30
CA GLY A 133 9.12 -18.78 -8.40
C GLY A 133 8.37 -18.61 -9.72
N ARG A 134 7.06 -18.39 -9.71
CA ARG A 134 6.27 -18.22 -10.93
C ARG A 134 6.20 -16.74 -11.35
N PRO A 135 6.51 -16.44 -12.61
CA PRO A 135 6.64 -15.04 -13.05
C PRO A 135 5.30 -14.33 -13.23
N HIS A 136 4.18 -15.05 -13.33
CA HIS A 136 2.90 -14.43 -13.65
C HIS A 136 1.75 -14.96 -12.78
N VAL A 137 1.03 -14.03 -12.13
CA VAL A 137 -0.10 -14.35 -11.20
C VAL A 137 -1.21 -15.21 -11.85
N ARG A 138 -1.42 -15.12 -13.16
CA ARG A 138 -2.41 -15.97 -13.89
C ARG A 138 -2.09 -17.47 -13.85
N GLU A 139 -0.85 -17.83 -13.56
CA GLU A 139 -0.43 -19.24 -13.45
C GLU A 139 -0.78 -19.85 -12.09
N LEU A 140 -1.23 -19.02 -11.15
CA LEU A 140 -1.43 -19.37 -9.75
C LEU A 140 -2.90 -19.46 -9.34
N ILE A 141 -3.80 -19.05 -10.22
CA ILE A 141 -5.24 -19.13 -9.99
C ILE A 141 -5.89 -20.17 -10.89
N PRO A 142 -6.82 -20.99 -10.36
CA PRO A 142 -7.44 -22.08 -11.12
C PRO A 142 -8.20 -21.60 -12.38
N PHE A 143 -8.80 -20.40 -12.31
CA PHE A 143 -9.64 -19.85 -13.38
C PHE A 143 -9.25 -18.40 -13.71
N PRO A 144 -8.07 -18.18 -14.33
CA PRO A 144 -7.63 -16.83 -14.63
C PRO A 144 -8.55 -16.17 -15.66
N ARG A 145 -8.96 -14.93 -15.35
CA ARG A 145 -9.66 -14.08 -16.31
C ARG A 145 -8.64 -13.31 -17.14
N LEU A 146 -8.79 -13.40 -18.45
CA LEU A 146 -7.92 -12.73 -19.41
C LEU A 146 -8.77 -11.84 -20.32
N MET A 147 -8.13 -10.96 -21.09
CA MET A 147 -8.85 -10.07 -22.02
C MET A 147 -9.82 -10.82 -22.95
N ASN A 148 -9.43 -12.03 -23.38
CA ASN A 148 -10.21 -12.86 -24.30
C ASN A 148 -10.86 -14.08 -23.62
N ARG A 149 -10.78 -14.18 -22.29
CA ARG A 149 -11.33 -15.33 -21.55
C ARG A 149 -11.90 -14.88 -20.21
N LEU A 150 -13.23 -14.79 -20.14
CA LEU A 150 -13.99 -14.41 -18.94
C LEU A 150 -14.64 -15.59 -18.21
N ARG A 151 -14.65 -16.76 -18.81
CA ARG A 151 -15.23 -17.99 -18.27
C ARG A 151 -14.18 -19.08 -18.18
N PRO A 152 -14.34 -20.06 -17.26
CA PRO A 152 -13.46 -21.23 -17.16
C PRO A 152 -13.30 -22.00 -18.47
#